data_9f88b5e14ceddf7d0d11e098f68094b0
#
_entry.id   9f88b5e14ceddf7d0d11e098f68094b0
#
_cell.length_a   1.000
_cell.length_b   1.000
_cell.length_c   1.000
_cell.angle_alpha   90.00
_cell.angle_beta   90.00
_cell.angle_gamma   90.00
#
_symmetry.space_group_name_H-M   'P 1'
#
loop_
_entity.id
_entity.type
_entity.pdbx_description
1 polymer ?
#
loop_
_entity_poly.entity_id
_entity_poly.type
_entity_poly.pdbx_seq_one_letter_code
_entity_poly.pdbx_strand_id
1 'polypeptide(L)'
;MGESVRETILRKIKESGWDLRTNRYKLEIYDRSEQKIIAKVDSEGFSERMRSLLAEACEEGCFEVIEMSDLLPVDYRFAMVVAPVTDMRSEAKWRSERSHQLVFGEWVKVLEFDNAYAMVKDMKTGYVGHVACNNLDFCSAEERESIRNLPKFFVSERFAYLSGMDTGFQGEKDLGWLPLGSQLFVSRESEQGLYVVAPGREYWIRKHDCFVTEEKPVTELDDWVDKYLRVPYLWGGCSTYGTDCSGFVLR
;
A
#
# COMPACT_ATOMS: atom_id res chain seq x y z
N MET A 1 -41.88 -6.41 16.72
CA MET A 1 -41.17 -5.26 16.15
C MET A 1 -40.26 -5.82 15.05
N GLY A 2 -40.38 -5.32 13.83
CA GLY A 2 -39.51 -5.78 12.73
C GLY A 2 -38.07 -5.27 12.92
N GLU A 3 -37.10 -6.04 12.43
CA GLU A 3 -35.71 -5.66 12.38
C GLU A 3 -35.57 -4.36 11.59
N SER A 4 -34.79 -3.42 12.08
CA SER A 4 -34.55 -2.15 11.35
C SER A 4 -33.65 -2.41 10.11
N VAL A 5 -33.76 -1.59 9.06
CA VAL A 5 -32.91 -1.68 7.87
C VAL A 5 -31.41 -1.71 8.26
N ARG A 6 -31.01 -0.90 9.24
CA ARG A 6 -29.65 -0.88 9.78
C ARG A 6 -29.24 -2.24 10.36
N GLU A 7 -30.08 -2.85 11.19
CA GLU A 7 -29.79 -4.16 11.80
C GLU A 7 -29.70 -5.24 10.74
N THR A 8 -30.60 -5.22 9.76
CA THR A 8 -30.58 -6.13 8.61
C THR A 8 -29.25 -6.03 7.84
N ILE A 9 -28.79 -4.82 7.50
CA ILE A 9 -27.54 -4.59 6.79
C ILE A 9 -26.35 -5.11 7.61
N LEU A 10 -26.24 -4.74 8.87
CA LEU A 10 -25.13 -5.15 9.75
C LEU A 10 -25.10 -6.67 9.93
N ARG A 11 -26.24 -7.32 10.04
CA ARG A 11 -26.35 -8.79 10.08
C ARG A 11 -25.87 -9.42 8.79
N LYS A 12 -26.34 -8.96 7.63
CA LYS A 12 -25.89 -9.46 6.30
C LYS A 12 -24.38 -9.29 6.09
N ILE A 13 -23.81 -8.14 6.50
CA ILE A 13 -22.36 -7.91 6.44
C ILE A 13 -21.62 -8.92 7.33
N LYS A 14 -22.11 -9.19 8.53
CA LYS A 14 -21.52 -10.19 9.43
C LYS A 14 -21.59 -11.60 8.83
N GLU A 15 -22.73 -11.97 8.25
CA GLU A 15 -22.96 -13.26 7.62
C GLU A 15 -22.15 -13.45 6.33
N SER A 16 -21.76 -12.37 5.64
CA SER A 16 -20.97 -12.41 4.42
C SER A 16 -19.54 -12.96 4.62
N GLY A 17 -19.03 -12.93 5.86
CA GLY A 17 -17.69 -13.42 6.18
C GLY A 17 -16.55 -12.60 5.56
N TRP A 18 -16.80 -11.36 5.16
CA TRP A 18 -15.76 -10.52 4.55
C TRP A 18 -14.56 -10.31 5.46
N ASP A 19 -13.38 -10.57 4.93
CA ASP A 19 -12.13 -10.32 5.66
C ASP A 19 -11.84 -8.82 5.73
N LEU A 20 -11.95 -8.26 6.93
CA LEU A 20 -11.74 -6.83 7.18
C LEU A 20 -10.27 -6.40 7.10
N ARG A 21 -9.33 -7.34 6.96
CA ARG A 21 -7.92 -7.02 6.67
C ARG A 21 -7.71 -6.58 5.24
N THR A 22 -8.57 -7.04 4.33
CA THR A 22 -8.49 -6.78 2.88
C THR A 22 -9.69 -6.04 2.31
N ASN A 23 -10.74 -5.83 3.12
CA ASN A 23 -11.95 -5.13 2.71
C ASN A 23 -12.36 -4.13 3.77
N ARG A 24 -12.39 -2.86 3.42
CA ARG A 24 -12.82 -1.79 4.32
C ARG A 24 -14.07 -1.10 3.80
N TYR A 25 -14.94 -0.77 4.74
CA TYR A 25 -16.14 0.00 4.46
C TYR A 25 -16.47 0.95 5.60
N LYS A 26 -17.19 2.01 5.29
CA LYS A 26 -17.87 2.91 6.23
C LYS A 26 -19.32 3.01 5.80
N LEU A 27 -20.26 2.91 6.74
CA LEU A 27 -21.68 3.06 6.49
C LEU A 27 -22.19 4.33 7.17
N GLU A 28 -22.75 5.23 6.38
CA GLU A 28 -23.47 6.41 6.85
C GLU A 28 -24.95 6.17 6.53
N ILE A 29 -25.78 6.10 7.57
CA ILE A 29 -27.23 5.87 7.44
C ILE A 29 -27.93 7.13 7.92
N TYR A 30 -28.51 7.85 6.99
CA TYR A 30 -29.29 9.06 7.25
C TYR A 30 -30.73 8.67 7.54
N ASP A 31 -31.09 8.73 8.84
CA ASP A 31 -32.44 8.42 9.32
C ASP A 31 -33.20 9.72 9.56
N ARG A 32 -34.26 9.99 8.81
CA ARG A 32 -35.46 10.75 9.24
C ARG A 32 -36.40 11.22 8.12
N SER A 33 -36.01 11.28 6.86
CA SER A 33 -36.97 11.61 5.78
C SER A 33 -36.68 10.98 4.43
N GLU A 34 -35.45 10.53 4.16
CA GLU A 34 -35.06 10.03 2.82
C GLU A 34 -34.43 8.62 2.86
N GLN A 35 -34.32 7.96 4.02
CA GLN A 35 -33.72 6.63 4.16
C GLN A 35 -32.48 6.41 3.26
N LYS A 36 -31.60 7.41 3.15
CA LYS A 36 -30.43 7.34 2.30
C LYS A 36 -29.28 6.64 3.02
N ILE A 37 -28.73 5.62 2.42
CA ILE A 37 -27.57 4.88 2.91
C ILE A 37 -26.39 5.18 1.99
N ILE A 38 -25.28 5.62 2.56
CA ILE A 38 -24.03 5.80 1.82
C ILE A 38 -23.03 4.76 2.34
N ALA A 39 -22.61 3.85 1.47
CA ALA A 39 -21.53 2.91 1.75
C ALA A 39 -20.26 3.37 1.06
N LYS A 40 -19.23 3.74 1.83
CA LYS A 40 -17.90 4.04 1.33
C LYS A 40 -17.06 2.76 1.42
N VAL A 41 -16.43 2.37 0.32
CA VAL A 41 -15.70 1.10 0.19
C VAL A 41 -14.28 1.33 -0.36
N ASP A 42 -13.43 0.34 -0.21
CA ASP A 42 -11.99 0.45 -0.52
C ASP A 42 -11.62 0.12 -1.97
N SER A 43 -12.50 -0.52 -2.72
CA SER A 43 -12.20 -0.97 -4.08
C SER A 43 -13.46 -1.24 -4.91
N GLU A 44 -13.30 -1.21 -6.23
CA GLU A 44 -14.37 -1.50 -7.19
C GLU A 44 -14.98 -2.88 -7.00
N GLY A 45 -14.15 -3.92 -6.87
CA GLY A 45 -14.65 -5.28 -6.64
C GLY A 45 -15.40 -5.45 -5.31
N PHE A 46 -15.11 -4.59 -4.31
CA PHE A 46 -15.90 -4.55 -3.08
C PHE A 46 -17.16 -3.68 -3.23
N SER A 47 -17.13 -2.67 -4.09
CA SER A 47 -18.33 -1.88 -4.48
C SER A 47 -19.43 -2.75 -5.03
N GLU A 48 -19.13 -3.66 -5.95
CA GLU A 48 -20.10 -4.56 -6.55
C GLU A 48 -20.75 -5.47 -5.50
N ARG A 49 -19.94 -6.08 -4.62
CA ARG A 49 -20.44 -6.93 -3.54
C ARG A 49 -21.30 -6.15 -2.53
N MET A 50 -20.91 -4.91 -2.20
CA MET A 50 -21.69 -4.05 -1.32
C MET A 50 -23.02 -3.64 -1.96
N ARG A 51 -23.03 -3.30 -3.25
CA ARG A 51 -24.27 -3.00 -4.00
C ARG A 51 -25.23 -4.17 -3.97
N SER A 52 -24.75 -5.39 -4.23
CA SER A 52 -25.57 -6.60 -4.19
C SER A 52 -26.18 -6.82 -2.81
N LEU A 53 -25.40 -6.68 -1.74
CA LEU A 53 -25.89 -6.82 -0.37
C LEU A 53 -26.95 -5.78 -0.02
N LEU A 54 -26.74 -4.51 -0.41
CA LEU A 54 -27.66 -3.42 -0.11
C LEU A 54 -28.97 -3.55 -0.93
N ALA A 55 -28.89 -3.99 -2.18
CA ALA A 55 -30.06 -4.24 -3.02
C ALA A 55 -30.98 -5.35 -2.44
N GLU A 56 -30.43 -6.29 -1.69
CA GLU A 56 -31.22 -7.30 -0.96
C GLU A 56 -31.82 -6.78 0.36
N ALA A 57 -31.27 -5.70 0.91
CA ALA A 57 -31.66 -5.19 2.22
C ALA A 57 -32.53 -3.93 2.16
N CYS A 58 -32.52 -3.22 1.04
CA CYS A 58 -33.15 -1.92 0.86
C CYS A 58 -33.85 -1.81 -0.51
N GLU A 59 -34.80 -0.88 -0.64
CA GLU A 59 -35.43 -0.54 -1.91
C GLU A 59 -34.42 0.12 -2.86
N GLU A 60 -34.62 -0.01 -4.16
CA GLU A 60 -33.80 0.61 -5.20
C GLU A 60 -33.85 2.13 -5.07
N GLY A 61 -32.67 2.78 -5.14
CA GLY A 61 -32.52 4.24 -4.99
C GLY A 61 -32.30 4.72 -3.53
N CYS A 62 -32.45 3.84 -2.52
CA CYS A 62 -32.21 4.21 -1.12
C CYS A 62 -30.75 4.10 -0.70
N PHE A 63 -29.86 3.67 -1.57
CA PHE A 63 -28.44 3.54 -1.24
C PHE A 63 -27.52 4.04 -2.36
N GLU A 64 -26.32 4.44 -1.95
CA GLU A 64 -25.21 4.83 -2.81
C GLU A 64 -23.94 4.11 -2.35
N VAL A 65 -23.14 3.61 -3.28
CA VAL A 65 -21.83 2.99 -2.98
C VAL A 65 -20.75 3.79 -3.69
N ILE A 66 -19.81 4.32 -2.90
CA ILE A 66 -18.74 5.21 -3.35
C ILE A 66 -17.40 4.59 -2.98
N GLU A 67 -16.43 4.60 -3.88
CA GLU A 67 -15.05 4.27 -3.51
C GLU A 67 -14.43 5.39 -2.69
N MET A 68 -13.76 5.03 -1.58
CA MET A 68 -13.13 6.00 -0.68
C MET A 68 -12.11 6.88 -1.41
N SER A 69 -11.30 6.27 -2.28
CA SER A 69 -10.29 6.99 -3.06
C SER A 69 -10.86 8.05 -4.00
N ASP A 70 -12.13 7.89 -4.45
CA ASP A 70 -12.78 8.86 -5.33
C ASP A 70 -13.18 10.15 -4.61
N LEU A 71 -13.21 10.11 -3.29
CA LEU A 71 -13.44 11.30 -2.46
C LEU A 71 -12.17 12.14 -2.26
N LEU A 72 -11.00 11.63 -2.68
CA LEU A 72 -9.72 12.33 -2.58
C LEU A 72 -9.41 13.12 -3.85
N PRO A 73 -8.64 14.22 -3.73
CA PRO A 73 -8.09 14.88 -4.91
C PRO A 73 -7.29 13.90 -5.76
N VAL A 74 -7.30 14.07 -7.08
CA VAL A 74 -6.72 13.12 -8.05
C VAL A 74 -5.25 12.81 -7.73
N ASP A 75 -4.46 13.82 -7.35
CA ASP A 75 -3.02 13.70 -7.07
C ASP A 75 -2.70 12.97 -5.74
N TYR A 76 -3.72 12.55 -5.00
CA TYR A 76 -3.58 11.88 -3.71
C TYR A 76 -4.21 10.49 -3.66
N ARG A 77 -4.63 9.96 -4.81
CA ARG A 77 -5.33 8.65 -4.87
C ARG A 77 -4.40 7.46 -4.80
N PHE A 78 -3.14 7.66 -5.14
CA PHE A 78 -2.08 6.63 -5.05
C PHE A 78 -0.86 7.19 -4.34
N ALA A 79 -0.03 6.28 -3.83
CA ALA A 79 1.27 6.65 -3.30
C ALA A 79 2.29 5.53 -3.50
N MET A 80 3.57 5.91 -3.58
CA MET A 80 4.69 5.00 -3.53
C MET A 80 5.36 5.08 -2.16
N VAL A 81 5.77 3.95 -1.62
CA VAL A 81 6.57 3.88 -0.40
C VAL A 81 7.98 4.37 -0.71
N VAL A 82 8.43 5.41 0.00
CA VAL A 82 9.77 6.03 -0.17
C VAL A 82 10.66 5.86 1.05
N ALA A 83 10.17 5.25 2.10
CA ALA A 83 10.98 4.78 3.22
C ALA A 83 11.56 3.38 2.91
N PRO A 84 12.75 3.01 3.42
CA PRO A 84 13.29 1.66 3.27
C PRO A 84 12.30 0.56 3.68
N VAL A 85 11.68 0.74 4.84
CA VAL A 85 10.57 -0.08 5.35
C VAL A 85 9.61 0.83 6.10
N THR A 86 8.33 0.59 5.97
CA THR A 86 7.30 1.27 6.76
C THR A 86 6.27 0.29 7.29
N ASP A 87 5.79 0.55 8.52
CA ASP A 87 4.73 -0.25 9.13
C ASP A 87 3.36 0.15 8.59
N MET A 88 2.58 -0.83 8.22
CA MET A 88 1.14 -0.71 8.08
C MET A 88 0.49 -1.10 9.41
N ARG A 89 -0.28 -0.19 9.99
CA ARG A 89 -0.84 -0.30 11.34
C ARG A 89 -2.35 -0.43 11.33
N SER A 90 -2.89 -1.07 12.36
CA SER A 90 -4.34 -1.25 12.51
C SER A 90 -5.09 0.07 12.75
N GLU A 91 -4.44 1.05 13.38
CA GLU A 91 -4.98 2.39 13.64
C GLU A 91 -3.93 3.47 13.31
N ALA A 92 -4.38 4.70 13.09
CA ALA A 92 -3.53 5.88 12.85
C ALA A 92 -2.76 6.33 14.12
N LYS A 93 -2.05 5.39 14.75
CA LYS A 93 -1.31 5.60 16.00
C LYS A 93 -0.02 4.82 16.01
N TRP A 94 1.06 5.43 16.47
CA TRP A 94 2.37 4.82 16.61
C TRP A 94 2.37 3.49 17.40
N ARG A 95 1.56 3.39 18.45
CA ARG A 95 1.53 2.21 19.34
C ARG A 95 0.47 1.18 18.97
N SER A 96 -0.25 1.34 17.86
CA SER A 96 -1.18 0.32 17.40
C SER A 96 -0.47 -0.89 16.82
N GLU A 97 -1.18 -1.99 16.69
CA GLU A 97 -0.65 -3.23 16.14
C GLU A 97 -0.11 -3.02 14.72
N ARG A 98 1.08 -3.59 14.44
CA ARG A 98 1.57 -3.74 13.07
C ARG A 98 0.85 -4.92 12.44
N SER A 99 0.07 -4.67 11.40
CA SER A 99 -0.61 -5.71 10.64
C SER A 99 0.24 -6.22 9.46
N HIS A 100 1.10 -5.35 8.92
CA HIS A 100 1.94 -5.65 7.77
C HIS A 100 3.09 -4.64 7.67
N GLN A 101 4.07 -4.88 6.79
CA GLN A 101 5.08 -3.92 6.39
C GLN A 101 5.08 -3.75 4.87
N LEU A 102 5.51 -2.57 4.46
CA LEU A 102 5.78 -2.23 3.06
C LEU A 102 7.25 -1.81 2.93
N VAL A 103 7.84 -2.04 1.76
CA VAL A 103 9.22 -1.65 1.47
C VAL A 103 9.27 -0.63 0.34
N PHE A 104 10.42 0.01 0.17
CA PHE A 104 10.66 1.02 -0.87
C PHE A 104 10.21 0.53 -2.25
N GLY A 105 9.51 1.40 -2.97
CA GLY A 105 9.01 1.15 -4.33
C GLY A 105 7.68 0.41 -4.41
N GLU A 106 7.10 -0.04 -3.28
CA GLU A 106 5.77 -0.64 -3.30
C GLU A 106 4.67 0.43 -3.40
N TRP A 107 3.60 0.06 -4.08
CA TRP A 107 2.49 0.95 -4.38
C TRP A 107 1.29 0.67 -3.51
N VAL A 108 0.65 1.74 -3.08
CA VAL A 108 -0.60 1.70 -2.32
C VAL A 108 -1.68 2.57 -2.96
N LYS A 109 -2.93 2.15 -2.84
CA LYS A 109 -4.10 2.99 -3.09
C LYS A 109 -4.46 3.71 -1.81
N VAL A 110 -4.59 5.02 -1.86
CA VAL A 110 -4.98 5.84 -0.70
C VAL A 110 -6.49 5.85 -0.57
N LEU A 111 -6.99 5.61 0.63
CA LEU A 111 -8.42 5.52 0.92
C LEU A 111 -8.90 6.74 1.71
N GLU A 112 -8.10 7.19 2.67
CA GLU A 112 -8.46 8.29 3.55
C GLU A 112 -7.21 8.85 4.24
N PHE A 113 -7.26 10.12 4.66
CA PHE A 113 -6.25 10.71 5.52
C PHE A 113 -6.78 10.80 6.97
N ASP A 114 -5.91 10.45 7.92
CA ASP A 114 -6.16 10.56 9.36
C ASP A 114 -4.92 11.18 10.03
N ASN A 115 -4.95 12.50 10.19
CA ASN A 115 -3.84 13.31 10.72
C ASN A 115 -2.53 13.08 9.93
N ALA A 116 -1.49 12.54 10.59
CA ALA A 116 -0.19 12.26 9.99
C ALA A 116 -0.12 10.89 9.30
N TYR A 117 -1.24 10.18 9.19
CA TYR A 117 -1.35 8.86 8.58
C TYR A 117 -2.29 8.90 7.38
N ALA A 118 -2.05 8.01 6.42
CA ALA A 118 -2.99 7.66 5.38
C ALA A 118 -3.48 6.23 5.62
N MET A 119 -4.80 6.02 5.57
CA MET A 119 -5.35 4.67 5.42
C MET A 119 -5.16 4.26 3.98
N VAL A 120 -4.45 3.17 3.77
CA VAL A 120 -4.06 2.72 2.43
C VAL A 120 -4.39 1.25 2.22
N LYS A 121 -4.56 0.87 0.96
CA LYS A 121 -4.64 -0.53 0.53
C LYS A 121 -3.36 -0.88 -0.23
N ASP A 122 -2.64 -1.88 0.26
CA ASP A 122 -1.49 -2.44 -0.46
C ASP A 122 -1.95 -3.06 -1.77
N MET A 123 -1.36 -2.67 -2.87
CA MET A 123 -1.76 -3.12 -4.20
C MET A 123 -1.25 -4.52 -4.56
N LYS A 124 -0.34 -5.08 -3.77
CA LYS A 124 0.20 -6.44 -3.96
C LYS A 124 -0.61 -7.47 -3.17
N THR A 125 -0.85 -7.22 -1.88
CA THR A 125 -1.49 -8.18 -0.97
C THR A 125 -2.97 -7.88 -0.73
N GLY A 126 -3.42 -6.66 -1.02
CA GLY A 126 -4.76 -6.19 -0.72
C GLY A 126 -4.97 -5.81 0.75
N TYR A 127 -3.97 -5.93 1.63
CA TYR A 127 -4.09 -5.53 3.03
C TYR A 127 -4.37 -4.04 3.17
N VAL A 128 -5.21 -3.71 4.15
CA VAL A 128 -5.61 -2.33 4.47
C VAL A 128 -5.12 -1.95 5.86
N GLY A 129 -4.50 -0.79 5.98
CA GLY A 129 -4.03 -0.26 7.24
C GLY A 129 -3.54 1.18 7.12
N HIS A 130 -2.99 1.71 8.21
CA HIS A 130 -2.51 3.08 8.30
C HIS A 130 -1.00 3.14 8.15
N VAL A 131 -0.53 3.97 7.24
CA VAL A 131 0.89 4.25 6.99
C VAL A 131 1.16 5.73 7.26
N ALA A 132 2.29 6.05 7.89
CA ALA A 132 2.69 7.43 8.14
C ALA A 132 2.94 8.16 6.81
N CYS A 133 2.32 9.34 6.63
CA CYS A 133 2.36 10.10 5.38
C CYS A 133 3.78 10.49 4.95
N ASN A 134 4.72 10.69 5.89
CA ASN A 134 6.11 11.03 5.59
C ASN A 134 6.93 9.88 4.96
N ASN A 135 6.37 8.66 4.93
CA ASN A 135 6.94 7.49 4.28
C ASN A 135 6.37 7.24 2.88
N LEU A 136 5.51 8.14 2.39
CA LEU A 136 4.76 8.02 1.15
C LEU A 136 4.97 9.27 0.27
N ASP A 137 5.17 9.05 -1.03
CA ASP A 137 5.03 10.08 -2.03
C ASP A 137 3.74 9.85 -2.81
N PHE A 138 2.84 10.85 -2.79
CA PHE A 138 1.51 10.78 -3.36
C PHE A 138 1.52 11.16 -4.84
N CYS A 139 0.60 10.57 -5.61
CA CYS A 139 0.45 10.86 -7.04
C CYS A 139 -0.95 10.53 -7.58
N SER A 140 -1.17 10.95 -8.82
CA SER A 140 -2.33 10.56 -9.62
C SER A 140 -2.20 9.13 -10.19
N ALA A 141 -3.29 8.63 -10.76
CA ALA A 141 -3.29 7.34 -11.47
C ALA A 141 -2.38 7.38 -12.71
N GLU A 142 -2.37 8.50 -13.42
CA GLU A 142 -1.57 8.71 -14.63
C GLU A 142 -0.09 8.73 -14.31
N GLU A 143 0.33 9.47 -13.27
CA GLU A 143 1.72 9.52 -12.83
C GLU A 143 2.20 8.15 -12.34
N ARG A 144 1.38 7.48 -11.53
CA ARG A 144 1.67 6.10 -11.09
C ARG A 144 1.89 5.18 -12.29
N GLU A 145 1.01 5.20 -13.30
CA GLU A 145 1.13 4.31 -14.45
C GLU A 145 2.37 4.65 -15.29
N SER A 146 2.68 5.93 -15.45
CA SER A 146 3.91 6.39 -16.10
C SER A 146 5.16 5.83 -15.42
N ILE A 147 5.23 5.90 -14.08
CA ILE A 147 6.38 5.37 -13.32
C ILE A 147 6.43 3.84 -13.39
N ARG A 148 5.30 3.16 -13.26
CA ARG A 148 5.24 1.68 -13.31
C ARG A 148 5.69 1.07 -14.63
N ASN A 149 5.60 1.82 -15.70
CA ASN A 149 6.02 1.40 -17.03
C ASN A 149 7.53 1.58 -17.27
N LEU A 150 8.25 2.22 -16.34
CA LEU A 150 9.71 2.31 -16.40
C LEU A 150 10.38 0.94 -16.15
N PRO A 151 11.61 0.74 -16.65
CA PRO A 151 12.44 -0.40 -16.27
C PRO A 151 12.53 -0.54 -14.74
N LYS A 152 12.42 -1.77 -14.25
CA LYS A 152 12.43 -2.10 -12.83
C LYS A 152 13.72 -2.79 -12.46
N PHE A 153 14.37 -2.27 -11.44
CA PHE A 153 15.49 -2.89 -10.80
C PHE A 153 15.08 -3.31 -9.38
N PHE A 154 15.68 -4.37 -8.87
CA PHE A 154 15.38 -4.90 -7.55
C PHE A 154 16.66 -5.00 -6.73
N VAL A 155 16.56 -4.68 -5.44
CA VAL A 155 17.63 -5.01 -4.51
C VAL A 155 17.75 -6.52 -4.42
N SER A 156 18.93 -7.05 -4.81
CA SER A 156 19.20 -8.49 -4.95
C SER A 156 19.91 -9.08 -3.75
N GLU A 157 20.52 -8.26 -2.90
CA GLU A 157 21.17 -8.69 -1.68
C GLU A 157 20.26 -8.47 -0.45
N ARG A 158 20.64 -9.09 0.68
CA ARG A 158 19.89 -8.92 1.93
C ARG A 158 19.62 -7.45 2.26
N PHE A 159 20.62 -6.62 2.04
CA PHE A 159 20.54 -5.17 2.10
C PHE A 159 21.42 -4.55 1.03
N ALA A 160 20.97 -3.45 0.42
CA ALA A 160 21.78 -2.58 -0.38
C ALA A 160 21.74 -1.16 0.20
N TYR A 161 22.91 -0.59 0.49
CA TYR A 161 22.98 0.81 0.86
C TYR A 161 22.96 1.65 -0.41
N LEU A 162 21.90 2.43 -0.58
CA LEU A 162 21.77 3.30 -1.73
C LEU A 162 21.98 4.75 -1.28
N SER A 163 23.17 5.25 -1.58
CA SER A 163 23.47 6.67 -1.48
C SER A 163 23.09 7.36 -2.78
N GLY A 164 22.47 8.52 -2.70
CA GLY A 164 22.05 9.24 -3.88
C GLY A 164 21.91 10.73 -3.62
N MET A 165 21.74 11.46 -4.71
CA MET A 165 21.34 12.86 -4.66
C MET A 165 19.91 12.95 -5.16
N ASP A 166 19.06 13.64 -4.41
CA ASP A 166 17.77 14.09 -4.93
C ASP A 166 18.06 15.19 -5.97
N THR A 167 17.80 14.89 -7.25
CA THR A 167 18.10 15.82 -8.34
C THR A 167 17.21 17.07 -8.34
N GLY A 168 16.12 17.06 -7.55
CA GLY A 168 15.23 18.19 -7.33
C GLY A 168 15.59 19.06 -6.11
N PHE A 169 16.48 18.58 -5.23
CA PHE A 169 16.94 19.30 -4.04
C PHE A 169 18.46 19.40 -4.03
N GLN A 170 19.00 20.56 -3.70
CA GLN A 170 20.45 20.72 -3.49
C GLN A 170 20.86 20.02 -2.18
N GLY A 171 21.28 18.77 -2.28
CA GLY A 171 21.80 18.02 -1.14
C GLY A 171 21.85 16.51 -1.39
N GLU A 172 22.79 15.84 -0.74
CA GLU A 172 22.81 14.38 -0.67
C GLU A 172 21.62 13.90 0.16
N LYS A 173 20.83 13.01 -0.38
CA LYS A 173 19.74 12.35 0.33
C LYS A 173 19.90 10.86 0.16
N ASP A 174 20.44 10.23 1.17
CA ASP A 174 20.57 8.78 1.18
C ASP A 174 19.17 8.12 1.23
N LEU A 175 18.95 7.18 0.34
CA LEU A 175 17.82 6.25 0.45
C LEU A 175 18.04 5.27 1.61
N GLY A 176 19.29 5.12 2.07
CA GLY A 176 19.66 4.26 3.18
C GLY A 176 19.78 2.78 2.80
N TRP A 177 19.64 1.93 3.79
CA TRP A 177 19.72 0.48 3.62
C TRP A 177 18.37 -0.07 3.17
N LEU A 178 18.20 -0.30 1.87
CA LEU A 178 17.01 -0.93 1.31
C LEU A 178 17.09 -2.45 1.47
N PRO A 179 16.00 -3.10 1.91
CA PRO A 179 15.96 -4.55 2.06
C PRO A 179 15.81 -5.25 0.71
N LEU A 180 16.13 -6.54 0.68
CA LEU A 180 15.91 -7.44 -0.45
C LEU A 180 14.50 -7.27 -1.03
N GLY A 181 14.41 -7.17 -2.35
CA GLY A 181 13.18 -7.04 -3.10
C GLY A 181 12.58 -5.63 -3.15
N SER A 182 13.25 -4.60 -2.57
CA SER A 182 12.89 -3.20 -2.81
C SER A 182 12.96 -2.91 -4.32
N GLN A 183 11.99 -2.13 -4.83
CA GLN A 183 11.85 -1.85 -6.25
C GLN A 183 12.33 -0.45 -6.59
N LEU A 184 13.11 -0.34 -7.65
CA LEU A 184 13.63 0.91 -8.19
C LEU A 184 13.10 1.07 -9.61
N PHE A 185 12.37 2.15 -9.88
CA PHE A 185 11.88 2.49 -11.21
C PHE A 185 12.89 3.42 -11.87
N VAL A 186 13.55 2.98 -12.94
CA VAL A 186 14.69 3.65 -13.54
C VAL A 186 14.28 4.37 -14.82
N SER A 187 14.41 5.70 -14.86
CA SER A 187 14.13 6.50 -16.05
C SER A 187 15.26 6.43 -17.06
N ARG A 188 16.50 6.36 -16.60
CA ARG A 188 17.71 6.29 -17.42
C ARG A 188 18.91 5.74 -16.65
N GLU A 189 19.84 5.19 -17.39
CA GLU A 189 21.14 4.78 -16.90
C GLU A 189 22.26 5.69 -17.43
N SER A 190 23.33 5.79 -16.66
CA SER A 190 24.62 6.34 -17.08
C SER A 190 25.72 5.33 -16.77
N GLU A 191 26.95 5.60 -17.21
CA GLU A 191 28.12 4.77 -16.84
C GLU A 191 28.31 4.72 -15.31
N GLN A 192 27.94 5.79 -14.60
CA GLN A 192 28.21 5.98 -13.18
C GLN A 192 27.02 5.72 -12.27
N GLY A 193 25.78 5.71 -12.77
CA GLY A 193 24.61 5.57 -11.92
C GLY A 193 23.29 5.36 -12.64
N LEU A 194 22.27 5.18 -11.82
CA LEU A 194 20.87 5.02 -12.19
C LEU A 194 20.07 6.24 -11.75
N TYR A 195 19.13 6.67 -12.56
CA TYR A 195 18.15 7.68 -12.21
C TYR A 195 16.86 6.99 -11.82
N VAL A 196 16.55 7.01 -10.52
CA VAL A 196 15.40 6.33 -9.92
C VAL A 196 14.28 7.33 -9.69
N VAL A 197 13.09 7.03 -10.20
CA VAL A 197 11.93 7.89 -10.16
C VAL A 197 11.00 7.49 -9.02
N ALA A 198 10.58 8.49 -8.24
CA ALA A 198 9.45 8.44 -7.34
C ALA A 198 8.49 9.59 -7.67
N PRO A 199 7.22 9.57 -7.22
CA PRO A 199 6.29 10.66 -7.49
C PRO A 199 6.86 12.02 -7.08
N GLY A 200 6.86 12.95 -8.02
CA GLY A 200 7.37 14.31 -7.80
C GLY A 200 8.88 14.45 -7.61
N ARG A 201 9.67 13.39 -7.73
CA ARG A 201 11.14 13.44 -7.53
C ARG A 201 11.91 12.39 -8.29
N GLU A 202 13.20 12.65 -8.51
CA GLU A 202 14.15 11.69 -9.10
C GLU A 202 15.40 11.64 -8.22
N TYR A 203 15.91 10.43 -7.97
CA TYR A 203 17.14 10.18 -7.27
C TYR A 203 18.21 9.73 -8.26
N TRP A 204 19.43 10.23 -8.12
CA TRP A 204 20.58 9.64 -8.78
C TRP A 204 21.28 8.68 -7.80
N ILE A 205 21.48 7.42 -8.20
CA ILE A 205 22.09 6.38 -7.39
C ILE A 205 23.33 5.88 -8.09
N ARG A 206 24.45 5.84 -7.38
CA ARG A 206 25.72 5.36 -7.95
C ARG A 206 25.62 3.86 -8.27
N LYS A 207 25.89 3.48 -9.51
CA LYS A 207 25.78 2.10 -10.00
C LYS A 207 26.72 1.13 -9.28
N HIS A 208 27.89 1.59 -8.85
CA HIS A 208 28.88 0.77 -8.14
C HIS A 208 28.39 0.29 -6.76
N ASP A 209 27.47 1.01 -6.14
CA ASP A 209 26.96 0.71 -4.79
C ASP A 209 25.66 -0.13 -4.85
N CYS A 210 25.18 -0.44 -6.06
CA CYS A 210 23.88 -1.07 -6.27
C CYS A 210 24.01 -2.58 -6.51
N PHE A 211 23.72 -3.37 -5.49
CA PHE A 211 23.34 -4.77 -5.67
C PHE A 211 21.90 -4.85 -6.16
N VAL A 212 21.68 -4.43 -7.43
CA VAL A 212 20.36 -4.40 -8.07
C VAL A 212 20.40 -5.13 -9.39
N THR A 213 19.29 -5.71 -9.77
CA THR A 213 19.11 -6.45 -11.01
C THR A 213 17.79 -6.09 -11.65
N GLU A 214 17.70 -6.13 -12.99
CA GLU A 214 16.44 -5.96 -13.72
C GLU A 214 15.47 -7.12 -13.52
N GLU A 215 16.00 -8.31 -13.21
CA GLU A 215 15.20 -9.49 -12.91
C GLU A 215 14.87 -9.55 -11.41
N LYS A 216 13.82 -10.29 -11.05
CA LYS A 216 13.56 -10.61 -9.65
C LYS A 216 14.81 -11.26 -9.06
N PRO A 217 15.29 -10.81 -7.90
CA PRO A 217 16.62 -11.15 -7.39
C PRO A 217 16.78 -12.61 -6.99
N VAL A 218 15.69 -13.36 -6.89
CA VAL A 218 15.71 -14.76 -6.44
C VAL A 218 14.70 -15.55 -7.25
N THR A 219 15.16 -16.56 -7.97
CA THR A 219 14.33 -17.47 -8.76
C THR A 219 14.21 -18.84 -8.10
N GLU A 220 15.17 -19.21 -7.24
CA GLU A 220 15.23 -20.49 -6.54
C GLU A 220 14.89 -20.33 -5.07
N LEU A 221 14.13 -21.27 -4.52
CA LEU A 221 13.70 -21.25 -3.11
C LEU A 221 14.87 -21.28 -2.13
N ASP A 222 15.90 -22.05 -2.42
CA ASP A 222 17.06 -22.18 -1.55
C ASP A 222 17.82 -20.86 -1.41
N ASP A 223 18.01 -20.13 -2.50
CA ASP A 223 18.62 -18.77 -2.48
C ASP A 223 17.79 -17.81 -1.67
N TRP A 224 16.45 -17.90 -1.77
CA TRP A 224 15.54 -17.09 -0.97
C TRP A 224 15.68 -17.39 0.52
N VAL A 225 15.66 -18.67 0.89
CA VAL A 225 15.82 -19.12 2.27
C VAL A 225 17.16 -18.61 2.82
N ASP A 226 18.25 -18.73 2.08
CA ASP A 226 19.58 -18.29 2.51
C ASP A 226 19.64 -16.78 2.78
N LYS A 227 18.95 -15.95 1.98
CA LYS A 227 18.85 -14.51 2.22
C LYS A 227 18.09 -14.18 3.52
N TYR A 228 17.18 -15.06 3.97
CA TYR A 228 16.40 -14.87 5.21
C TYR A 228 16.99 -15.60 6.42
N LEU A 229 18.02 -16.42 6.29
CA LEU A 229 18.67 -17.06 7.42
C LEU A 229 19.14 -16.03 8.45
N ARG A 230 18.76 -16.25 9.72
CA ARG A 230 19.07 -15.39 10.88
C ARG A 230 18.40 -14.00 10.83
N VAL A 231 17.42 -13.79 9.97
CA VAL A 231 16.54 -12.61 10.08
C VAL A 231 15.70 -12.78 11.35
N PRO A 232 15.61 -11.75 12.22
CA PRO A 232 14.86 -11.87 13.46
C PRO A 232 13.37 -12.00 13.18
N TYR A 233 12.67 -12.71 14.07
CA TYR A 233 11.22 -12.74 14.04
C TYR A 233 10.66 -11.35 14.39
N LEU A 234 9.74 -10.89 13.57
CA LEU A 234 9.07 -9.60 13.76
C LEU A 234 7.59 -9.75 13.35
N TRP A 235 6.68 -9.64 14.31
CA TRP A 235 5.24 -9.70 14.04
C TRP A 235 4.81 -8.66 13.01
N GLY A 236 4.11 -9.08 11.94
CA GLY A 236 3.74 -8.26 10.80
C GLY A 236 4.92 -7.83 9.92
N GLY A 237 6.14 -8.28 10.22
CA GLY A 237 7.33 -7.99 9.43
C GLY A 237 7.36 -8.78 8.13
N CYS A 238 7.85 -8.19 7.05
CA CYS A 238 7.97 -8.83 5.74
C CYS A 238 9.24 -8.42 5.00
N SER A 239 10.30 -8.11 5.71
CA SER A 239 11.57 -7.68 5.13
C SER A 239 12.75 -8.37 5.78
N THR A 240 13.95 -8.18 5.22
CA THR A 240 15.20 -8.67 5.81
C THR A 240 15.64 -7.92 7.09
N TYR A 241 14.91 -6.88 7.50
CA TYR A 241 15.03 -6.29 8.84
C TYR A 241 14.33 -7.12 9.91
N GLY A 242 13.31 -7.87 9.54
CA GLY A 242 12.53 -8.75 10.39
C GLY A 242 11.32 -9.27 9.64
N THR A 243 10.96 -10.52 9.88
CA THR A 243 9.84 -11.16 9.19
C THR A 243 9.08 -12.10 10.12
N ASP A 244 7.79 -12.31 9.83
CA ASP A 244 7.03 -13.44 10.39
C ASP A 244 6.80 -14.52 9.31
N CYS A 245 6.07 -15.57 9.66
CA CYS A 245 5.82 -16.70 8.76
C CYS A 245 5.05 -16.27 7.49
N SER A 246 4.07 -15.39 7.64
CA SER A 246 3.29 -14.88 6.50
C SER A 246 4.09 -13.88 5.67
N GLY A 247 4.84 -13.01 6.31
CA GLY A 247 5.69 -12.04 5.65
C GLY A 247 6.80 -12.67 4.82
N PHE A 248 7.38 -13.78 5.29
CA PHE A 248 8.35 -14.57 4.53
C PHE A 248 7.74 -15.14 3.22
N VAL A 249 6.51 -15.66 3.28
CA VAL A 249 5.83 -16.24 2.10
C VAL A 249 5.35 -15.19 1.11
N LEU A 250 5.07 -13.97 1.58
CA LEU A 250 4.56 -12.89 0.74
C LEU A 250 5.65 -12.19 -0.11
N ARG A 251 6.93 -12.45 0.16
CA ARG A 251 8.07 -11.85 -0.55
C ARG A 251 8.55 -12.77 -1.66
#